data_518526bde1cc03104d78fe68cd3dd756
#
_entry.id   518526bde1cc03104d78fe68cd3dd756
#
_cell.length_a   1.000
_cell.length_b   1.000
_cell.length_c   1.000
_cell.angle_alpha   90.00
_cell.angle_beta   90.00
_cell.angle_gamma   90.00
#
_symmetry.space_group_name_H-M   'P 1'
#
loop_
_entity.id
_entity.type
_entity.pdbx_description
1 polymer ?
#
loop_
_entity_poly.entity_id
_entity_poly.type
_entity_poly.pdbx_seq_one_letter_code
_entity_poly.pdbx_strand_id
1 'polypeptide(L)'
;MWRVAIDFEAEGLLDGLEDERARQGRLELLRALEREGFSLDELRRATAEGRLALLPVERVLDAEGPRYTQREICAETGLDSEFLAEARRAIGAPAVAPDERVLTESDFDLARNAAALLQSGLDRERFLDLTRVMSHAMGTVAASFVAVYGEALLRPPPPQLDLGLRYAETLRNMGPLAAPALGDMLNLRLREVIRNAAVGEAELRSGHLPGAQPVTVGFVDIVGFTRLGEQIPAEDLGELVRKFEHAVEDATEPPVRLVKTIGDAAMLVAPTAKPLLDTVLDLVEESRNGGELPQLRGGLASGEALQRTGDYYGRPVNLASRLTSFAKRGSVVASKDVHDAVPDDYAWSFAGNRRFKGVGDEVPVYRVRPAGPAEATP
;
A
#
# COMPACT_ATOMS: atom_id res chain seq x y z
N MET A 1 8.00 -1.96 49.75
CA MET A 1 7.27 -3.24 49.81
C MET A 1 8.07 -4.23 48.97
N TRP A 2 8.69 -5.24 49.61
CA TRP A 2 9.54 -6.20 48.90
C TRP A 2 8.62 -7.06 48.03
N ARG A 3 8.73 -6.98 46.70
CA ARG A 3 8.08 -7.92 45.77
C ARG A 3 8.76 -9.28 45.96
N VAL A 4 8.02 -10.29 46.40
CA VAL A 4 8.49 -11.67 46.39
C VAL A 4 8.79 -12.04 44.94
N ALA A 5 10.04 -12.45 44.66
CA ALA A 5 10.40 -12.90 43.32
C ALA A 5 9.50 -14.10 42.90
N ILE A 6 8.99 -14.07 41.70
CA ILE A 6 8.13 -15.14 41.15
C ILE A 6 9.02 -16.38 40.92
N ASP A 7 8.62 -17.52 41.47
CA ASP A 7 9.21 -18.81 41.14
C ASP A 7 8.55 -19.37 39.85
N PHE A 8 9.11 -19.01 38.69
CA PHE A 8 8.58 -19.37 37.39
C PHE A 8 8.53 -20.89 37.14
N GLU A 9 9.38 -21.66 37.80
CA GLU A 9 9.41 -23.12 37.69
C GLU A 9 8.24 -23.75 38.48
N ALA A 10 8.05 -23.29 39.71
CA ALA A 10 6.89 -23.71 40.52
C ALA A 10 5.54 -23.33 39.91
N GLU A 11 5.53 -22.27 39.09
CA GLU A 11 4.35 -21.76 38.37
C GLU A 11 4.11 -22.44 37.01
N GLY A 12 4.95 -23.43 36.62
CA GLY A 12 4.81 -24.20 35.37
C GLY A 12 5.14 -23.44 34.09
N LEU A 13 5.77 -22.26 34.20
CA LEU A 13 6.05 -21.39 33.04
C LEU A 13 7.24 -21.89 32.19
N LEU A 14 7.97 -22.91 32.67
CA LEU A 14 9.09 -23.58 32.00
C LEU A 14 8.72 -24.97 31.49
N ASP A 15 7.47 -25.39 31.64
CA ASP A 15 7.01 -26.73 31.26
C ASP A 15 7.11 -26.92 29.73
N GLY A 16 7.38 -28.18 29.31
CA GLY A 16 7.48 -28.55 27.90
C GLY A 16 8.78 -28.15 27.21
N LEU A 17 9.77 -27.60 27.94
CA LEU A 17 11.09 -27.26 27.42
C LEU A 17 12.09 -28.35 27.84
N GLU A 18 12.51 -29.20 26.88
CA GLU A 18 13.47 -30.29 27.14
C GLU A 18 14.93 -29.80 27.00
N ASP A 19 15.18 -28.75 26.22
CA ASP A 19 16.51 -28.19 26.00
C ASP A 19 16.87 -27.15 27.08
N GLU A 20 18.00 -27.37 27.74
CA GLU A 20 18.49 -26.48 28.81
C GLU A 20 18.73 -25.04 28.33
N ARG A 21 19.19 -24.87 27.09
CA ARG A 21 19.37 -23.54 26.49
C ARG A 21 18.03 -22.83 26.28
N ALA A 22 17.01 -23.58 25.86
CA ALA A 22 15.67 -23.05 25.70
C ALA A 22 15.05 -22.68 27.06
N ARG A 23 15.26 -23.52 28.11
CA ARG A 23 14.83 -23.21 29.48
C ARG A 23 15.47 -21.92 29.99
N GLN A 24 16.80 -21.80 29.84
CA GLN A 24 17.54 -20.62 30.27
C GLN A 24 17.04 -19.35 29.54
N GLY A 25 16.86 -19.39 28.21
CA GLY A 25 16.32 -18.29 27.43
C GLY A 25 14.92 -17.88 27.87
N ARG A 26 14.03 -18.85 28.15
CA ARG A 26 12.68 -18.59 28.67
C ARG A 26 12.73 -17.95 30.05
N LEU A 27 13.60 -18.42 30.94
CA LEU A 27 13.77 -17.87 32.29
C LEU A 27 14.26 -16.42 32.27
N GLU A 28 15.21 -16.11 31.39
CA GLU A 28 15.70 -14.74 31.18
C GLU A 28 14.61 -13.82 30.67
N LEU A 29 13.78 -14.29 29.71
CA LEU A 29 12.63 -13.54 29.21
C LEU A 29 11.61 -13.26 30.32
N LEU A 30 11.20 -14.26 31.10
CA LEU A 30 10.26 -14.11 32.21
C LEU A 30 10.76 -13.12 33.25
N ARG A 31 12.05 -13.17 33.62
CA ARG A 31 12.67 -12.19 34.53
C ARG A 31 12.70 -10.77 33.97
N ALA A 32 12.89 -10.62 32.66
CA ALA A 32 12.84 -9.32 32.02
C ALA A 32 11.43 -8.75 32.01
N LEU A 33 10.43 -9.56 31.67
CA LEU A 33 9.03 -9.17 31.68
C LEU A 33 8.55 -8.83 33.11
N GLU A 34 8.97 -9.59 34.12
CA GLU A 34 8.69 -9.25 35.54
C GLU A 34 9.27 -7.87 35.92
N ARG A 35 10.49 -7.55 35.49
CA ARG A 35 11.10 -6.23 35.70
C ARG A 35 10.35 -5.10 34.99
N GLU A 36 9.81 -5.37 33.81
CA GLU A 36 8.92 -4.46 33.06
C GLU A 36 7.52 -4.34 33.67
N GLY A 37 7.25 -5.08 34.76
CA GLY A 37 6.02 -4.96 35.54
C GLY A 37 4.85 -5.84 35.07
N PHE A 38 5.10 -6.85 34.23
CA PHE A 38 4.07 -7.83 33.88
C PHE A 38 3.69 -8.69 35.07
N SER A 39 2.39 -8.92 35.25
CA SER A 39 1.87 -9.75 36.32
C SER A 39 2.01 -11.24 35.99
N LEU A 40 1.99 -12.09 37.03
CA LEU A 40 2.04 -13.54 36.85
C LEU A 40 0.89 -14.07 35.95
N ASP A 41 -0.29 -13.50 36.07
CA ASP A 41 -1.45 -13.92 35.26
C ASP A 41 -1.31 -13.55 33.77
N GLU A 42 -0.68 -12.41 33.48
CA GLU A 42 -0.33 -12.05 32.08
C GLU A 42 0.72 -13.00 31.52
N LEU A 43 1.76 -13.31 32.32
CA LEU A 43 2.82 -14.23 31.92
C LEU A 43 2.28 -15.65 31.67
N ARG A 44 1.36 -16.15 32.51
CA ARG A 44 0.71 -17.46 32.35
C ARG A 44 -0.12 -17.51 31.07
N ARG A 45 -0.96 -16.52 30.82
CA ARG A 45 -1.78 -16.45 29.61
C ARG A 45 -0.92 -16.41 28.36
N ALA A 46 0.06 -15.51 28.32
CA ALA A 46 0.95 -15.37 27.18
C ALA A 46 1.82 -16.61 26.93
N THR A 47 2.21 -17.33 27.97
CA THR A 47 2.92 -18.60 27.86
C THR A 47 2.02 -19.68 27.23
N ALA A 48 0.77 -19.83 27.70
CA ALA A 48 -0.19 -20.78 27.17
C ALA A 48 -0.52 -20.50 25.70
N GLU A 49 -0.53 -19.24 25.30
CA GLU A 49 -0.82 -18.77 23.94
C GLU A 49 0.42 -18.67 23.03
N GLY A 50 1.62 -18.97 23.55
CA GLY A 50 2.87 -18.93 22.78
C GLY A 50 3.35 -17.54 22.37
N ARG A 51 2.83 -16.46 22.99
CA ARG A 51 3.11 -15.06 22.63
C ARG A 51 3.89 -14.26 23.67
N LEU A 52 4.57 -14.96 24.59
CA LEU A 52 5.31 -14.34 25.68
C LEU A 52 6.29 -13.26 25.22
N ALA A 53 7.00 -13.49 24.10
CA ALA A 53 7.95 -12.52 23.54
C ALA A 53 7.25 -11.28 22.94
N LEU A 54 5.96 -11.32 22.68
CA LEU A 54 5.19 -10.20 22.09
C LEU A 54 4.58 -9.28 23.15
N LEU A 55 4.52 -9.70 24.43
CA LEU A 55 3.93 -8.90 25.50
C LEU A 55 4.42 -7.46 25.57
N PRO A 56 5.73 -7.15 25.43
CA PRO A 56 6.20 -5.76 25.45
C PRO A 56 5.64 -4.92 24.30
N VAL A 57 5.51 -5.54 23.12
CA VAL A 57 4.94 -4.90 21.91
C VAL A 57 3.44 -4.66 22.10
N GLU A 58 2.72 -5.67 22.57
CA GLU A 58 1.29 -5.59 22.84
C GLU A 58 0.97 -4.48 23.84
N ARG A 59 1.75 -4.35 24.91
CA ARG A 59 1.58 -3.28 25.92
C ARG A 59 1.80 -1.88 25.33
N VAL A 60 2.69 -1.72 24.37
CA VAL A 60 2.92 -0.43 23.70
C VAL A 60 1.79 -0.09 22.73
N LEU A 61 1.29 -1.08 21.99
CA LEU A 61 0.22 -0.91 21.01
C LEU A 61 -1.17 -0.88 21.66
N ASP A 62 -1.38 -1.69 22.69
CA ASP A 62 -2.58 -1.77 23.50
C ASP A 62 -2.47 -0.75 24.64
N ALA A 63 -2.70 0.52 24.37
CA ALA A 63 -2.65 1.56 25.39
C ALA A 63 -3.34 1.08 26.69
N GLU A 64 -2.61 1.16 27.82
CA GLU A 64 -3.19 0.90 29.14
C GLU A 64 -4.37 1.83 29.34
N GLY A 65 -5.59 1.26 29.45
CA GLY A 65 -6.78 2.09 29.57
C GLY A 65 -8.04 1.24 29.80
N PRO A 66 -9.17 1.91 29.93
CA PRO A 66 -10.46 1.24 30.11
C PRO A 66 -10.77 0.36 28.90
N ARG A 67 -11.47 -0.74 29.16
CA ARG A 67 -12.03 -1.59 28.12
C ARG A 67 -13.54 -1.36 28.06
N TYR A 68 -14.07 -1.43 26.85
CA TYR A 68 -15.47 -1.18 26.57
C TYR A 68 -16.13 -2.41 25.97
N THR A 69 -17.43 -2.51 26.14
CA THR A 69 -18.27 -3.44 25.39
C THR A 69 -18.77 -2.74 24.12
N GLN A 70 -19.13 -3.50 23.11
CA GLN A 70 -19.77 -2.96 21.90
C GLN A 70 -21.05 -2.19 22.25
N ARG A 71 -21.81 -2.65 23.25
CA ARG A 71 -23.03 -2.00 23.70
C ARG A 71 -22.81 -0.62 24.30
N GLU A 72 -21.74 -0.46 25.10
CA GLU A 72 -21.36 0.85 25.66
C GLU A 72 -20.96 1.84 24.56
N ILE A 73 -20.14 1.40 23.59
CA ILE A 73 -19.75 2.24 22.46
C ILE A 73 -20.98 2.67 21.65
N CYS A 74 -21.90 1.76 21.36
CA CYS A 74 -23.14 2.09 20.66
C CYS A 74 -24.01 3.09 21.44
N ALA A 75 -24.13 2.93 22.75
CA ALA A 75 -24.91 3.85 23.60
C ALA A 75 -24.36 5.26 23.61
N GLU A 76 -23.04 5.41 23.64
CA GLU A 76 -22.36 6.73 23.66
C GLU A 76 -22.31 7.41 22.28
N THR A 77 -22.12 6.62 21.21
CA THR A 77 -21.92 7.16 19.85
C THR A 77 -23.22 7.29 19.06
N GLY A 78 -24.27 6.60 19.48
CA GLY A 78 -25.53 6.51 18.73
C GLY A 78 -25.45 5.60 17.49
N LEU A 79 -24.34 4.91 17.27
CA LEU A 79 -24.20 3.92 16.21
C LEU A 79 -24.98 2.64 16.56
N ASP A 80 -25.58 2.01 15.56
CA ASP A 80 -26.16 0.69 15.77
C ASP A 80 -25.10 -0.42 15.80
N SER A 81 -25.43 -1.53 16.45
CA SER A 81 -24.51 -2.65 16.66
C SER A 81 -24.07 -3.33 15.35
N GLU A 82 -24.95 -3.38 14.36
CA GLU A 82 -24.67 -3.96 13.05
C GLU A 82 -23.63 -3.13 12.29
N PHE A 83 -23.83 -1.81 12.23
CA PHE A 83 -22.89 -0.90 11.60
C PHE A 83 -21.52 -0.92 12.29
N LEU A 84 -21.47 -0.91 13.61
CA LEU A 84 -20.19 -0.99 14.33
C LEU A 84 -19.46 -2.30 14.03
N ALA A 85 -20.18 -3.43 13.94
CA ALA A 85 -19.60 -4.71 13.52
C ALA A 85 -19.10 -4.69 12.07
N GLU A 86 -19.83 -4.03 11.16
CA GLU A 86 -19.39 -3.85 9.76
C GLU A 86 -18.16 -2.97 9.65
N ALA A 87 -18.10 -1.85 10.37
CA ALA A 87 -16.95 -0.96 10.41
C ALA A 87 -15.71 -1.68 10.96
N ARG A 88 -15.86 -2.50 11.99
CA ARG A 88 -14.78 -3.35 12.52
C ARG A 88 -14.30 -4.38 11.50
N ARG A 89 -15.20 -5.05 10.79
CA ARG A 89 -14.80 -5.94 9.67
C ARG A 89 -14.07 -5.17 8.56
N ALA A 90 -14.49 -3.94 8.28
CA ALA A 90 -13.86 -3.11 7.25
C ALA A 90 -12.39 -2.74 7.59
N ILE A 91 -12.06 -2.62 8.87
CA ILE A 91 -10.66 -2.43 9.33
C ILE A 91 -9.90 -3.75 9.53
N GLY A 92 -10.52 -4.90 9.27
CA GLY A 92 -9.90 -6.21 9.48
C GLY A 92 -9.85 -6.67 10.95
N ALA A 93 -10.58 -6.01 11.85
CA ALA A 93 -10.64 -6.40 13.27
C ALA A 93 -11.55 -7.63 13.48
N PRO A 94 -11.22 -8.50 14.45
CA PRO A 94 -12.02 -9.69 14.75
C PRO A 94 -13.42 -9.32 15.26
N ALA A 95 -14.37 -10.22 15.04
CA ALA A 95 -15.69 -10.09 15.63
C ALA A 95 -15.62 -10.22 17.17
N VAL A 96 -16.40 -9.41 17.85
CA VAL A 96 -16.49 -9.36 19.32
C VAL A 96 -17.95 -9.54 19.74
N ALA A 97 -18.20 -10.30 20.81
CA ALA A 97 -19.53 -10.42 21.35
C ALA A 97 -20.02 -9.07 21.94
N PRO A 98 -21.32 -8.71 21.82
CA PRO A 98 -21.81 -7.39 22.22
C PRO A 98 -21.53 -6.99 23.68
N ASP A 99 -21.46 -7.96 24.58
CA ASP A 99 -21.24 -7.77 26.02
C ASP A 99 -19.77 -8.09 26.44
N GLU A 100 -18.92 -8.49 25.52
CA GLU A 100 -17.52 -8.78 25.79
C GLU A 100 -16.71 -7.48 25.97
N ARG A 101 -16.05 -7.34 27.12
CA ARG A 101 -15.33 -6.12 27.52
C ARG A 101 -13.85 -6.19 27.07
N VAL A 102 -13.63 -6.03 25.78
CA VAL A 102 -12.29 -6.13 25.15
C VAL A 102 -11.92 -4.94 24.27
N LEU A 103 -12.89 -4.08 23.93
CA LEU A 103 -12.66 -2.93 23.03
C LEU A 103 -11.85 -1.85 23.75
N THR A 104 -10.89 -1.27 23.06
CA THR A 104 -9.96 -0.28 23.57
C THR A 104 -10.51 1.14 23.48
N GLU A 105 -9.82 2.12 24.07
CA GLU A 105 -10.10 3.55 23.87
C GLU A 105 -9.97 3.93 22.39
N SER A 106 -8.98 3.35 21.68
CA SER A 106 -8.82 3.58 20.22
C SER A 106 -10.03 3.06 19.43
N ASP A 107 -10.60 1.91 19.79
CA ASP A 107 -11.85 1.42 19.18
C ASP A 107 -13.00 2.40 19.41
N PHE A 108 -13.05 2.97 20.61
CA PHE A 108 -14.07 3.95 20.98
C PHE A 108 -13.91 5.28 20.21
N ASP A 109 -12.69 5.78 20.10
CA ASP A 109 -12.39 6.98 19.33
C ASP A 109 -12.69 6.81 17.85
N LEU A 110 -12.35 5.66 17.26
CA LEU A 110 -12.72 5.34 15.88
C LEU A 110 -14.24 5.34 15.69
N ALA A 111 -15.00 4.77 16.62
CA ALA A 111 -16.46 4.77 16.56
C ALA A 111 -17.04 6.19 16.71
N ARG A 112 -16.48 7.01 17.60
CA ARG A 112 -16.87 8.42 17.79
C ARG A 112 -16.63 9.24 16.50
N ASN A 113 -15.48 9.06 15.89
CA ASN A 113 -15.13 9.71 14.61
C ASN A 113 -16.05 9.24 13.48
N ALA A 114 -16.39 7.96 13.42
CA ALA A 114 -17.36 7.42 12.46
C ALA A 114 -18.74 8.07 12.66
N ALA A 115 -19.23 8.14 13.89
CA ALA A 115 -20.50 8.78 14.19
C ALA A 115 -20.53 10.26 13.75
N ALA A 116 -19.47 11.01 14.02
CA ALA A 116 -19.35 12.41 13.61
C ALA A 116 -19.35 12.59 12.08
N LEU A 117 -18.67 11.72 11.35
CA LEU A 117 -18.66 11.74 9.88
C LEU A 117 -20.03 11.40 9.28
N LEU A 118 -20.73 10.42 9.81
CA LEU A 118 -22.10 10.10 9.39
C LEU A 118 -23.08 11.23 9.70
N GLN A 119 -22.95 11.89 10.86
CA GLN A 119 -23.76 13.06 11.22
C GLN A 119 -23.48 14.26 10.28
N SER A 120 -22.28 14.38 9.71
CA SER A 120 -21.97 15.42 8.73
C SER A 120 -22.59 15.16 7.34
N GLY A 121 -23.31 14.04 7.16
CA GLY A 121 -24.01 13.69 5.93
C GLY A 121 -23.27 12.68 5.03
N LEU A 122 -22.17 12.08 5.51
CA LEU A 122 -21.52 11.01 4.78
C LEU A 122 -22.41 9.75 4.82
N ASP A 123 -22.66 9.16 3.66
CA ASP A 123 -23.43 7.92 3.53
C ASP A 123 -22.69 6.71 4.13
N ARG A 124 -23.42 5.78 4.75
CA ARG A 124 -22.85 4.59 5.42
C ARG A 124 -22.03 3.71 4.47
N GLU A 125 -22.53 3.44 3.28
CA GLU A 125 -21.84 2.59 2.30
C GLU A 125 -20.52 3.23 1.87
N ARG A 126 -20.55 4.52 1.59
CA ARG A 126 -19.34 5.30 1.23
C ARG A 126 -18.34 5.38 2.38
N PHE A 127 -18.83 5.50 3.62
CA PHE A 127 -17.96 5.44 4.80
C PHE A 127 -17.25 4.10 4.90
N LEU A 128 -17.97 2.99 4.74
CA LEU A 128 -17.39 1.64 4.80
C LEU A 128 -16.40 1.38 3.65
N ASP A 129 -16.70 1.88 2.44
CA ASP A 129 -15.78 1.80 1.32
C ASP A 129 -14.47 2.56 1.60
N LEU A 130 -14.58 3.80 2.11
CA LEU A 130 -13.43 4.60 2.51
C LEU A 130 -12.61 3.90 3.61
N THR A 131 -13.30 3.36 4.61
CA THR A 131 -12.67 2.62 5.71
C THR A 131 -11.88 1.42 5.21
N ARG A 132 -12.41 0.64 4.27
CA ARG A 132 -11.68 -0.50 3.64
C ARG A 132 -10.42 -0.05 2.92
N VAL A 133 -10.50 1.04 2.16
CA VAL A 133 -9.34 1.60 1.45
C VAL A 133 -8.27 2.07 2.42
N MET A 134 -8.68 2.82 3.46
CA MET A 134 -7.76 3.30 4.49
C MET A 134 -7.10 2.15 5.24
N SER A 135 -7.88 1.13 5.61
CA SER A 135 -7.36 -0.06 6.30
C SER A 135 -6.33 -0.80 5.45
N HIS A 136 -6.60 -1.00 4.17
CA HIS A 136 -5.65 -1.64 3.25
C HIS A 136 -4.35 -0.83 3.11
N ALA A 137 -4.46 0.48 2.92
CA ALA A 137 -3.31 1.38 2.83
C ALA A 137 -2.47 1.36 4.14
N MET A 138 -3.14 1.46 5.29
CA MET A 138 -2.47 1.40 6.60
C MET A 138 -1.85 0.02 6.87
N GLY A 139 -2.46 -1.06 6.40
CA GLY A 139 -1.85 -2.40 6.46
C GLY A 139 -0.53 -2.47 5.70
N THR A 140 -0.47 -1.88 4.50
CA THR A 140 0.77 -1.78 3.71
C THR A 140 1.82 -0.91 4.43
N VAL A 141 1.42 0.23 4.96
CA VAL A 141 2.32 1.11 5.75
C VAL A 141 2.86 0.35 6.96
N ALA A 142 2.01 -0.31 7.74
CA ALA A 142 2.41 -1.07 8.91
C ALA A 142 3.38 -2.22 8.57
N ALA A 143 3.11 -2.96 7.49
CA ALA A 143 4.01 -4.01 7.01
C ALA A 143 5.39 -3.44 6.60
N SER A 144 5.42 -2.28 5.93
CA SER A 144 6.64 -1.59 5.55
C SER A 144 7.45 -1.13 6.77
N PHE A 145 6.77 -0.60 7.79
CA PHE A 145 7.42 -0.27 9.07
C PHE A 145 8.09 -1.51 9.69
N VAL A 146 7.35 -2.62 9.79
CA VAL A 146 7.89 -3.86 10.35
C VAL A 146 9.08 -4.38 9.54
N ALA A 147 9.04 -4.30 8.22
CA ALA A 147 10.13 -4.74 7.36
C ALA A 147 11.40 -3.90 7.57
N VAL A 148 11.28 -2.57 7.50
CA VAL A 148 12.42 -1.64 7.63
C VAL A 148 13.05 -1.73 9.02
N TYR A 149 12.24 -1.70 10.08
CA TYR A 149 12.75 -1.76 11.45
C TYR A 149 13.14 -3.18 11.85
N GLY A 150 12.46 -4.20 11.35
CA GLY A 150 12.83 -5.59 11.57
C GLY A 150 14.23 -5.88 11.04
N GLU A 151 14.57 -5.44 9.86
CA GLU A 151 15.89 -5.61 9.29
C GLU A 151 16.98 -4.87 10.13
N ALA A 152 16.70 -3.64 10.54
CA ALA A 152 17.62 -2.86 11.37
C ALA A 152 17.81 -3.45 12.78
N LEU A 153 16.76 -4.02 13.38
CA LEU A 153 16.79 -4.60 14.72
C LEU A 153 17.36 -6.03 14.76
N LEU A 154 17.29 -6.76 13.63
CA LEU A 154 17.72 -8.16 13.53
C LEU A 154 19.22 -8.32 13.18
N ARG A 155 19.96 -7.24 12.92
CA ARG A 155 21.40 -7.31 12.62
C ARG A 155 22.26 -6.74 13.76
N PRO A 156 23.04 -7.58 14.49
CA PRO A 156 23.09 -9.04 14.49
C PRO A 156 21.83 -9.62 15.13
N PRO A 157 21.46 -10.90 14.80
CA PRO A 157 20.24 -11.50 15.34
C PRO A 157 20.30 -11.52 16.87
N PRO A 158 19.39 -10.81 17.56
CA PRO A 158 19.39 -10.79 19.01
C PRO A 158 18.85 -12.11 19.56
N PRO A 159 19.13 -12.49 20.79
CA PRO A 159 18.38 -13.51 21.50
C PRO A 159 16.87 -13.19 21.43
N GLN A 160 16.01 -14.20 21.38
CA GLN A 160 14.54 -13.99 21.31
C GLN A 160 14.01 -13.05 22.40
N LEU A 161 14.66 -13.03 23.55
CA LEU A 161 14.42 -12.15 24.67
C LEU A 161 14.51 -10.65 24.28
N ASP A 162 15.55 -10.27 23.54
CA ASP A 162 15.82 -8.87 23.20
C ASP A 162 14.88 -8.35 22.08
N LEU A 163 14.34 -9.24 21.25
CA LEU A 163 13.59 -8.85 20.07
C LEU A 163 12.31 -8.10 20.44
N GLY A 164 11.47 -8.68 21.29
CA GLY A 164 10.21 -8.06 21.72
C GLY A 164 10.43 -6.73 22.45
N LEU A 165 11.44 -6.65 23.31
CA LEU A 165 11.80 -5.43 24.04
C LEU A 165 12.31 -4.33 23.08
N ARG A 166 13.14 -4.67 22.11
CA ARG A 166 13.63 -3.73 21.08
C ARG A 166 12.51 -3.20 20.19
N TYR A 167 11.60 -4.08 19.76
CA TYR A 167 10.41 -3.64 19.03
C TYR A 167 9.55 -2.69 19.87
N ALA A 168 9.30 -3.02 21.14
CA ALA A 168 8.53 -2.17 22.04
C ALA A 168 9.20 -0.80 22.24
N GLU A 169 10.52 -0.75 22.44
CA GLU A 169 11.28 0.49 22.56
C GLU A 169 11.20 1.32 21.27
N THR A 170 11.39 0.68 20.12
CA THR A 170 11.27 1.34 18.82
C THR A 170 9.89 1.95 18.63
N LEU A 171 8.83 1.20 18.92
CA LEU A 171 7.44 1.68 18.81
C LEU A 171 7.16 2.84 19.78
N ARG A 172 7.66 2.80 21.02
CA ARG A 172 7.54 3.92 21.97
C ARG A 172 8.18 5.21 21.44
N ASN A 173 9.34 5.08 20.81
CA ASN A 173 10.08 6.24 20.30
C ASN A 173 9.48 6.78 18.99
N MET A 174 8.94 5.91 18.15
CA MET A 174 8.44 6.26 16.83
C MET A 174 6.98 6.62 16.77
N GLY A 175 6.14 5.99 17.61
CA GLY A 175 4.70 6.25 17.61
C GLY A 175 4.35 7.73 17.66
N PRO A 176 4.95 8.53 18.54
CA PRO A 176 4.72 9.97 18.62
C PRO A 176 5.14 10.76 17.36
N LEU A 177 6.04 10.21 16.56
CA LEU A 177 6.53 10.84 15.32
C LEU A 177 5.77 10.37 14.09
N ALA A 178 5.42 9.09 14.04
CA ALA A 178 4.79 8.49 12.88
C ALA A 178 3.35 8.98 12.65
N ALA A 179 2.54 9.09 13.69
CA ALA A 179 1.14 9.50 13.56
C ALA A 179 0.97 10.93 13.01
N PRO A 180 1.68 11.97 13.51
CA PRO A 180 1.67 13.29 12.91
C PRO A 180 2.17 13.30 11.47
N ALA A 181 3.28 12.59 11.19
CA ALA A 181 3.85 12.52 9.84
C ALA A 181 2.87 11.92 8.82
N LEU A 182 2.15 10.85 9.19
CA LEU A 182 1.09 10.28 8.35
C LEU A 182 -0.05 11.28 8.10
N GLY A 183 -0.44 12.06 9.11
CA GLY A 183 -1.42 13.13 8.98
C GLY A 183 -0.97 14.22 8.02
N ASP A 184 0.29 14.66 8.11
CA ASP A 184 0.87 15.65 7.22
C ASP A 184 0.98 15.14 5.78
N MET A 185 1.40 13.89 5.57
CA MET A 185 1.42 13.25 4.25
C MET A 185 0.03 13.18 3.63
N LEU A 186 -0.98 12.79 4.42
CA LEU A 186 -2.37 12.78 3.97
C LEU A 186 -2.82 14.19 3.53
N ASN A 187 -2.52 15.22 4.33
CA ASN A 187 -2.87 16.61 4.02
C ASN A 187 -2.19 17.10 2.74
N LEU A 188 -0.92 16.74 2.52
CA LEU A 188 -0.20 17.06 1.28
C LEU A 188 -0.87 16.41 0.06
N ARG A 189 -1.20 15.11 0.16
CA ARG A 189 -1.89 14.39 -0.91
C ARG A 189 -3.30 14.90 -1.18
N LEU A 190 -4.06 15.25 -0.14
CA LEU A 190 -5.38 15.87 -0.30
C LEU A 190 -5.30 17.19 -1.05
N ARG A 191 -4.33 18.06 -0.72
CA ARG A 191 -4.12 19.31 -1.45
C ARG A 191 -3.83 19.09 -2.94
N GLU A 192 -3.00 18.10 -3.25
CA GLU A 192 -2.66 17.72 -4.62
C GLU A 192 -3.91 17.23 -5.38
N VAL A 193 -4.66 16.29 -4.80
CA VAL A 193 -5.87 15.73 -5.41
C VAL A 193 -6.94 16.81 -5.63
N ILE A 194 -7.18 17.69 -4.64
CA ILE A 194 -8.15 18.76 -4.75
C ILE A 194 -7.73 19.78 -5.83
N ARG A 195 -6.43 20.14 -5.89
CA ARG A 195 -5.93 21.04 -6.93
C ARG A 195 -6.14 20.46 -8.32
N ASN A 196 -5.84 19.17 -8.51
CA ASN A 196 -6.02 18.51 -9.79
C ASN A 196 -7.50 18.37 -10.17
N ALA A 197 -8.37 18.10 -9.20
CA ALA A 197 -9.82 18.06 -9.41
C ALA A 197 -10.39 19.44 -9.80
N ALA A 198 -9.93 20.51 -9.16
CA ALA A 198 -10.38 21.88 -9.46
C ALA A 198 -9.96 22.34 -10.87
N VAL A 199 -8.81 21.88 -11.36
CA VAL A 199 -8.39 22.14 -12.75
C VAL A 199 -9.26 21.37 -13.74
N GLY A 200 -9.61 20.09 -13.41
CA GLY A 200 -10.51 19.28 -14.24
C GLY A 200 -11.96 19.78 -14.30
N GLU A 201 -12.51 20.35 -13.22
CA GLU A 201 -13.88 20.92 -13.22
C GLU A 201 -14.05 22.12 -14.17
N ALA A 202 -13.00 22.87 -14.44
CA ALA A 202 -13.05 23.96 -15.43
C ALA A 202 -13.25 23.43 -16.87
N GLU A 203 -12.83 22.18 -17.13
CA GLU A 203 -12.98 21.49 -18.42
C GLU A 203 -14.28 20.65 -18.52
N LEU A 204 -14.81 20.17 -17.38
CA LEU A 204 -15.97 19.25 -17.31
C LEU A 204 -17.34 19.87 -17.62
N ARG A 205 -17.44 21.14 -18.01
CA ARG A 205 -18.72 21.76 -18.40
C ARG A 205 -19.29 21.29 -19.74
N SER A 206 -18.75 20.21 -20.31
CA SER A 206 -19.12 19.71 -21.67
C SER A 206 -19.89 18.38 -21.73
N GLY A 207 -20.64 17.99 -20.69
CA GLY A 207 -21.72 17.00 -20.86
C GLY A 207 -21.32 15.52 -20.82
N HIS A 208 -20.27 15.15 -20.11
CA HIS A 208 -19.83 13.76 -19.96
C HIS A 208 -20.46 13.05 -18.74
N LEU A 209 -20.40 11.71 -18.70
CA LEU A 209 -20.96 10.87 -17.64
C LEU A 209 -20.45 11.31 -16.25
N PRO A 210 -21.29 11.35 -15.21
CA PRO A 210 -20.87 11.75 -13.88
C PRO A 210 -19.68 10.88 -13.40
N GLY A 211 -18.52 11.54 -13.18
CA GLY A 211 -17.31 10.91 -12.65
C GLY A 211 -16.36 10.27 -13.68
N ALA A 212 -16.70 10.22 -14.95
CA ALA A 212 -15.76 9.85 -16.01
C ALA A 212 -15.02 11.10 -16.52
N GLN A 213 -13.71 10.97 -16.73
CA GLN A 213 -12.89 12.05 -17.26
C GLN A 213 -11.97 11.51 -18.37
N PRO A 214 -11.70 12.33 -19.42
CA PRO A 214 -10.74 11.96 -20.44
C PRO A 214 -9.34 11.91 -19.82
N VAL A 215 -8.65 10.79 -19.98
CA VAL A 215 -7.30 10.58 -19.50
C VAL A 215 -6.50 9.75 -20.49
N THR A 216 -5.20 9.92 -20.48
CA THR A 216 -4.27 8.96 -21.06
C THR A 216 -3.72 8.09 -19.95
N VAL A 217 -3.80 6.78 -20.13
CA VAL A 217 -3.29 5.76 -19.23
C VAL A 217 -2.10 5.07 -19.87
N GLY A 218 -1.02 4.91 -19.13
CA GLY A 218 0.15 4.16 -19.52
C GLY A 218 0.50 3.08 -18.50
N PHE A 219 0.97 1.95 -18.99
CA PHE A 219 1.65 0.95 -18.18
C PHE A 219 3.07 0.79 -18.67
N VAL A 220 3.98 0.62 -17.73
CA VAL A 220 5.38 0.23 -17.95
C VAL A 220 5.62 -1.06 -17.19
N ASP A 221 6.32 -2.03 -17.78
CA ASP A 221 6.46 -3.38 -17.26
C ASP A 221 7.88 -3.91 -17.51
N ILE A 222 8.46 -4.61 -16.53
CA ILE A 222 9.77 -5.27 -16.65
C ILE A 222 9.64 -6.51 -17.52
N VAL A 223 10.41 -6.60 -18.58
CA VAL A 223 10.33 -7.74 -19.49
C VAL A 223 10.92 -9.00 -18.89
N GLY A 224 10.09 -10.03 -18.74
CA GLY A 224 10.52 -11.34 -18.28
C GLY A 224 10.69 -11.47 -16.77
N PHE A 225 10.10 -10.60 -15.99
CA PHE A 225 10.18 -10.59 -14.53
C PHE A 225 9.78 -11.94 -13.89
N THR A 226 8.67 -12.55 -14.32
CA THR A 226 8.25 -13.87 -13.82
C THR A 226 9.34 -14.94 -13.99
N ARG A 227 10.00 -14.95 -15.16
CA ARG A 227 11.09 -15.88 -15.43
C ARG A 227 12.35 -15.53 -14.63
N LEU A 228 12.59 -14.24 -14.39
CA LEU A 228 13.70 -13.79 -13.57
C LEU A 228 13.53 -14.22 -12.11
N GLY A 229 12.30 -14.17 -11.58
CA GLY A 229 11.97 -14.65 -10.23
C GLY A 229 12.19 -16.15 -10.01
N GLU A 230 12.26 -16.95 -11.08
CA GLU A 230 12.66 -18.36 -11.00
C GLU A 230 14.19 -18.56 -10.99
N GLN A 231 14.96 -17.53 -11.33
CA GLN A 231 16.41 -17.61 -11.57
C GLN A 231 17.27 -16.91 -10.52
N ILE A 232 16.73 -15.92 -9.82
CA ILE A 232 17.45 -15.13 -8.82
C ILE A 232 16.83 -15.30 -7.41
N PRO A 233 17.59 -15.09 -6.34
CA PRO A 233 17.08 -15.08 -4.97
C PRO A 233 15.95 -14.06 -4.79
N ALA A 234 15.05 -14.32 -3.85
CA ALA A 234 13.93 -13.42 -3.55
C ALA A 234 14.39 -12.03 -3.08
N GLU A 235 15.54 -11.95 -2.41
CA GLU A 235 16.15 -10.68 -1.96
C GLU A 235 16.56 -9.81 -3.15
N ASP A 236 17.23 -10.40 -4.14
CA ASP A 236 17.65 -9.70 -5.37
C ASP A 236 16.44 -9.26 -6.21
N LEU A 237 15.38 -10.09 -6.22
CA LEU A 237 14.12 -9.75 -6.88
C LEU A 237 13.45 -8.54 -6.20
N GLY A 238 13.43 -8.51 -4.86
CA GLY A 238 12.92 -7.38 -4.09
C GLY A 238 13.73 -6.09 -4.33
N GLU A 239 15.05 -6.20 -4.44
CA GLU A 239 15.90 -5.05 -4.80
C GLU A 239 15.60 -4.53 -6.20
N LEU A 240 15.38 -5.43 -7.16
CA LEU A 240 15.01 -5.06 -8.52
C LEU A 240 13.68 -4.31 -8.59
N VAL A 241 12.65 -4.79 -7.86
CA VAL A 241 11.36 -4.10 -7.78
C VAL A 241 11.53 -2.71 -7.19
N ARG A 242 12.28 -2.56 -6.11
CA ARG A 242 12.56 -1.26 -5.49
C ARG A 242 13.28 -0.30 -6.44
N LYS A 243 14.29 -0.76 -7.19
CA LYS A 243 14.96 0.05 -8.21
C LYS A 243 14.00 0.49 -9.31
N PHE A 244 13.11 -0.39 -9.73
CA PHE A 244 12.08 -0.06 -10.72
C PHE A 244 11.10 1.00 -10.18
N GLU A 245 10.62 0.85 -8.95
CA GLU A 245 9.73 1.83 -8.31
C GLU A 245 10.40 3.20 -8.23
N HIS A 246 11.64 3.28 -7.77
CA HIS A 246 12.40 4.53 -7.72
C HIS A 246 12.58 5.17 -9.11
N ALA A 247 12.95 4.39 -10.11
CA ALA A 247 13.11 4.92 -11.48
C ALA A 247 11.79 5.48 -12.04
N VAL A 248 10.66 4.81 -11.76
CA VAL A 248 9.34 5.30 -12.15
C VAL A 248 8.96 6.57 -11.38
N GLU A 249 9.23 6.63 -10.08
CA GLU A 249 8.99 7.81 -9.26
C GLU A 249 9.81 9.00 -9.73
N ASP A 250 11.10 8.82 -9.96
CA ASP A 250 12.03 9.87 -10.42
C ASP A 250 11.67 10.41 -11.81
N ALA A 251 11.18 9.54 -12.70
CA ALA A 251 10.73 9.95 -14.03
C ALA A 251 9.33 10.61 -14.03
N THR A 252 8.59 10.53 -12.93
CA THR A 252 7.21 11.00 -12.88
C THR A 252 7.12 12.44 -12.39
N GLU A 253 6.96 13.38 -13.33
CA GLU A 253 6.76 14.80 -13.04
C GLU A 253 5.33 15.26 -13.43
N PRO A 254 4.74 16.25 -12.73
CA PRO A 254 3.46 16.82 -13.12
C PRO A 254 3.48 17.33 -14.58
N PRO A 255 2.43 17.04 -15.37
CA PRO A 255 1.11 16.54 -15.02
C PRO A 255 0.97 15.01 -15.00
N VAL A 256 2.04 14.23 -15.22
CA VAL A 256 2.03 12.77 -15.11
C VAL A 256 1.93 12.38 -13.62
N ARG A 257 1.19 11.32 -13.33
CA ARG A 257 1.05 10.78 -11.98
C ARG A 257 1.22 9.27 -11.98
N LEU A 258 2.02 8.78 -11.06
CA LEU A 258 2.03 7.37 -10.69
C LEU A 258 0.76 7.05 -9.90
N VAL A 259 -0.05 6.13 -10.41
CA VAL A 259 -1.28 5.67 -9.75
C VAL A 259 -0.95 4.56 -8.76
N LYS A 260 -0.21 3.56 -9.23
CA LYS A 260 0.20 2.41 -8.42
C LYS A 260 1.30 1.61 -9.11
N THR A 261 2.05 0.87 -8.32
CA THR A 261 2.88 -0.24 -8.78
C THR A 261 2.17 -1.57 -8.52
N ILE A 262 2.35 -2.55 -9.38
CA ILE A 262 1.75 -3.89 -9.31
C ILE A 262 2.84 -4.90 -9.63
N GLY A 263 3.66 -5.23 -8.63
CA GLY A 263 4.82 -6.08 -8.82
C GLY A 263 5.84 -5.44 -9.77
N ASP A 264 5.97 -5.98 -10.97
CA ASP A 264 6.89 -5.55 -12.02
C ASP A 264 6.31 -4.52 -13.00
N ALA A 265 5.11 -4.03 -12.74
CA ALA A 265 4.42 -3.06 -13.58
C ALA A 265 4.04 -1.79 -12.81
N ALA A 266 4.12 -0.64 -13.47
CA ALA A 266 3.65 0.65 -12.96
C ALA A 266 2.52 1.19 -13.85
N MET A 267 1.47 1.72 -13.22
CA MET A 267 0.38 2.42 -13.88
C MET A 267 0.55 3.92 -13.72
N LEU A 268 0.65 4.60 -14.82
CA LEU A 268 0.80 6.05 -14.93
C LEU A 268 -0.42 6.65 -15.63
N VAL A 269 -0.77 7.88 -15.28
CA VAL A 269 -1.84 8.63 -15.94
C VAL A 269 -1.44 10.10 -16.16
N ALA A 270 -1.98 10.69 -17.21
CA ALA A 270 -1.92 12.12 -17.46
C ALA A 270 -3.20 12.62 -18.12
N PRO A 271 -3.54 13.93 -18.01
CA PRO A 271 -4.68 14.53 -18.71
C PRO A 271 -4.55 14.44 -20.23
N THR A 272 -3.33 14.50 -20.76
CA THR A 272 -3.03 14.49 -22.20
C THR A 272 -1.96 13.45 -22.55
N ALA A 273 -1.88 13.07 -23.82
CA ALA A 273 -1.02 11.99 -24.29
C ALA A 273 0.49 12.35 -24.24
N LYS A 274 0.87 13.58 -24.60
CA LYS A 274 2.26 13.96 -24.80
C LYS A 274 3.14 13.76 -23.55
N PRO A 275 2.81 14.36 -22.38
CA PRO A 275 3.66 14.19 -21.18
C PRO A 275 3.82 12.73 -20.79
N LEU A 276 2.76 11.92 -20.91
CA LEU A 276 2.82 10.51 -20.56
C LEU A 276 3.66 9.69 -21.54
N LEU A 277 3.60 10.04 -22.83
CA LEU A 277 4.45 9.42 -23.84
C LEU A 277 5.92 9.73 -23.60
N ASP A 278 6.26 11.01 -23.33
CA ASP A 278 7.62 11.41 -23.00
C ASP A 278 8.14 10.59 -21.81
N THR A 279 7.44 10.57 -20.69
CA THR A 279 7.82 9.81 -19.49
C THR A 279 8.01 8.31 -19.78
N VAL A 280 7.09 7.67 -20.51
CA VAL A 280 7.18 6.23 -20.79
C VAL A 280 8.28 5.91 -21.79
N LEU A 281 8.53 6.77 -22.76
CA LEU A 281 9.63 6.62 -23.71
C LEU A 281 10.99 6.76 -23.03
N ASP A 282 11.15 7.76 -22.16
CA ASP A 282 12.38 7.99 -21.42
C ASP A 282 12.73 6.81 -20.52
N LEU A 283 11.76 6.29 -19.74
CA LEU A 283 11.93 5.08 -18.92
C LEU A 283 12.36 3.86 -19.75
N VAL A 284 11.71 3.64 -20.89
CA VAL A 284 12.03 2.49 -21.75
C VAL A 284 13.38 2.68 -22.43
N GLU A 285 13.76 3.88 -22.82
CA GLU A 285 15.04 4.16 -23.44
C GLU A 285 16.20 4.05 -22.45
N GLU A 286 16.04 4.56 -21.23
CA GLU A 286 17.02 4.42 -20.15
C GLU A 286 17.30 2.94 -19.87
N SER A 287 16.27 2.11 -19.79
CA SER A 287 16.41 0.66 -19.60
C SER A 287 17.13 -0.05 -20.75
N ARG A 288 17.17 0.54 -21.97
CA ARG A 288 17.88 0.01 -23.13
C ARG A 288 19.36 0.36 -23.15
N ASN A 289 19.71 1.51 -22.58
CA ASN A 289 21.07 2.07 -22.64
C ASN A 289 22.00 1.51 -21.55
N GLY A 290 21.62 0.40 -20.90
CA GLY A 290 22.46 -0.28 -19.90
C GLY A 290 22.31 0.26 -18.49
N GLY A 291 21.16 0.84 -18.18
CA GLY A 291 20.77 1.19 -16.82
C GLY A 291 20.72 -0.01 -15.87
N GLU A 292 20.49 0.24 -14.59
CA GLU A 292 20.42 -0.79 -13.55
C GLU A 292 19.21 -1.72 -13.67
N LEU A 293 18.22 -1.34 -14.51
CA LEU A 293 17.00 -2.10 -14.73
C LEU A 293 17.11 -3.03 -15.95
N PRO A 294 16.45 -4.19 -15.90
CA PRO A 294 16.16 -4.97 -17.10
C PRO A 294 15.35 -4.14 -18.10
N GLN A 295 15.36 -4.57 -19.38
CA GLN A 295 14.60 -3.85 -20.38
C GLN A 295 13.12 -3.76 -20.05
N LEU A 296 12.59 -2.57 -20.17
CA LEU A 296 11.18 -2.24 -19.98
C LEU A 296 10.40 -2.33 -21.30
N ARG A 297 9.09 -2.32 -21.19
CA ARG A 297 8.14 -2.15 -22.29
C ARG A 297 6.99 -1.28 -21.82
N GLY A 298 6.37 -0.53 -22.74
CA GLY A 298 5.27 0.37 -22.42
C GLY A 298 4.08 0.23 -23.33
N GLY A 299 2.89 0.55 -22.82
CA GLY A 299 1.65 0.59 -23.58
C GLY A 299 0.74 1.72 -23.10
N LEU A 300 0.22 2.53 -24.06
CA LEU A 300 -0.61 3.68 -23.74
C LEU A 300 -1.95 3.64 -24.46
N ALA A 301 -3.00 4.13 -23.79
CA ALA A 301 -4.32 4.32 -24.36
C ALA A 301 -5.00 5.56 -23.78
N SER A 302 -5.71 6.31 -24.62
CA SER A 302 -6.52 7.47 -24.21
C SER A 302 -8.01 7.13 -24.27
N GLY A 303 -8.79 7.78 -23.42
CA GLY A 303 -10.24 7.66 -23.39
C GLY A 303 -10.83 8.07 -22.06
N GLU A 304 -12.14 7.89 -21.92
CA GLU A 304 -12.83 8.17 -20.66
C GLU A 304 -12.57 7.06 -19.62
N ALA A 305 -12.15 7.44 -18.44
CA ALA A 305 -11.98 6.56 -17.29
C ALA A 305 -12.64 7.14 -16.05
N LEU A 306 -13.27 6.25 -15.27
CA LEU A 306 -13.82 6.57 -13.96
C LEU A 306 -12.70 6.52 -12.91
N GLN A 307 -12.49 7.62 -12.21
CA GLN A 307 -11.62 7.62 -11.03
C GLN A 307 -12.44 7.27 -9.79
N ARG A 308 -12.04 6.22 -9.08
CA ARG A 308 -12.65 5.82 -7.80
C ARG A 308 -11.58 5.36 -6.83
N THR A 309 -11.59 5.89 -5.62
CA THR A 309 -10.67 5.49 -4.53
C THR A 309 -9.19 5.55 -4.91
N GLY A 310 -8.80 6.57 -5.70
CA GLY A 310 -7.41 6.76 -6.14
C GLY A 310 -6.99 5.92 -7.34
N ASP A 311 -7.83 4.99 -7.79
CA ASP A 311 -7.59 4.14 -8.97
C ASP A 311 -8.46 4.57 -10.17
N TYR A 312 -8.13 4.07 -11.35
CA TYR A 312 -8.85 4.34 -12.59
C TYR A 312 -9.46 3.06 -13.16
N TYR A 313 -10.69 3.19 -13.67
CA TYR A 313 -11.45 2.10 -14.26
C TYR A 313 -12.01 2.51 -15.62
N GLY A 314 -11.97 1.61 -16.57
CA GLY A 314 -12.55 1.85 -17.88
C GLY A 314 -11.74 1.24 -19.01
N ARG A 315 -12.23 1.48 -20.23
CA ARG A 315 -11.63 0.94 -21.46
C ARG A 315 -10.15 1.32 -21.63
N PRO A 316 -9.71 2.58 -21.39
CA PRO A 316 -8.31 2.96 -21.60
C PRO A 316 -7.37 2.21 -20.65
N VAL A 317 -7.76 1.94 -19.39
CA VAL A 317 -6.96 1.17 -18.44
C VAL A 317 -6.73 -0.26 -18.94
N ASN A 318 -7.81 -0.94 -19.31
CA ASN A 318 -7.73 -2.30 -19.83
C ASN A 318 -6.91 -2.36 -21.12
N LEU A 319 -7.11 -1.40 -22.03
CA LEU A 319 -6.41 -1.36 -23.29
C LEU A 319 -4.92 -1.07 -23.12
N ALA A 320 -4.53 -0.10 -22.29
CA ALA A 320 -3.13 0.21 -22.01
C ALA A 320 -2.39 -1.02 -21.44
N SER A 321 -2.97 -1.72 -20.48
CA SER A 321 -2.41 -2.97 -19.94
C SER A 321 -2.21 -4.05 -21.01
N ARG A 322 -3.17 -4.22 -21.94
CA ARG A 322 -3.05 -5.18 -23.05
C ARG A 322 -1.99 -4.77 -24.06
N LEU A 323 -1.92 -3.48 -24.36
CA LEU A 323 -0.88 -2.92 -25.24
C LEU A 323 0.52 -3.14 -24.63
N THR A 324 0.71 -2.92 -23.32
CA THR A 324 1.97 -3.19 -22.63
C THR A 324 2.37 -4.67 -22.76
N SER A 325 1.42 -5.57 -22.55
CA SER A 325 1.66 -7.01 -22.72
C SER A 325 2.01 -7.40 -24.17
N PHE A 326 1.48 -6.66 -25.16
CA PHE A 326 1.75 -6.86 -26.59
C PHE A 326 3.07 -6.24 -27.02
N ALA A 327 3.54 -5.19 -26.33
CA ALA A 327 4.77 -4.49 -26.63
C ALA A 327 5.98 -5.43 -26.55
N LYS A 328 6.89 -5.30 -27.54
CA LYS A 328 8.16 -6.00 -27.50
C LYS A 328 9.10 -5.37 -26.48
N ARG A 329 10.07 -6.14 -26.06
CA ARG A 329 11.19 -5.68 -25.22
C ARG A 329 11.77 -4.37 -25.76
N GLY A 330 11.92 -3.37 -24.88
CA GLY A 330 12.48 -2.07 -25.24
C GLY A 330 11.62 -1.28 -26.23
N SER A 331 10.30 -1.48 -26.24
CA SER A 331 9.41 -0.75 -27.14
C SER A 331 8.16 -0.24 -26.44
N VAL A 332 7.63 0.85 -26.99
CA VAL A 332 6.38 1.46 -26.56
C VAL A 332 5.36 1.35 -27.68
N VAL A 333 4.14 0.97 -27.33
CA VAL A 333 2.99 0.92 -28.27
C VAL A 333 1.83 1.73 -27.73
N ALA A 334 0.99 2.25 -28.62
CA ALA A 334 -0.11 3.10 -28.25
C ALA A 334 -1.37 2.80 -29.08
N SER A 335 -2.51 3.17 -28.53
CA SER A 335 -3.80 3.14 -29.25
C SER A 335 -3.86 4.25 -30.31
N LYS A 336 -4.84 4.12 -31.20
CA LYS A 336 -5.11 5.16 -32.21
C LYS A 336 -5.40 6.52 -31.59
N ASP A 337 -6.14 6.56 -30.48
CA ASP A 337 -6.51 7.83 -29.82
C ASP A 337 -5.27 8.58 -29.31
N VAL A 338 -4.26 7.86 -28.83
CA VAL A 338 -2.96 8.43 -28.44
C VAL A 338 -2.19 8.94 -29.65
N HIS A 339 -2.14 8.12 -30.72
CA HIS A 339 -1.47 8.51 -31.98
C HIS A 339 -2.09 9.78 -32.57
N ASP A 340 -3.41 9.85 -32.68
CA ASP A 340 -4.11 10.97 -33.30
C ASP A 340 -4.02 12.27 -32.47
N ALA A 341 -3.77 12.16 -31.17
CA ALA A 341 -3.57 13.32 -30.31
C ALA A 341 -2.20 14.01 -30.51
N VAL A 342 -1.19 13.27 -30.97
CA VAL A 342 0.20 13.76 -31.12
C VAL A 342 0.88 13.14 -32.36
N PRO A 343 0.30 13.31 -33.57
CA PRO A 343 0.74 12.58 -34.77
C PRO A 343 2.12 13.03 -35.26
N ASP A 344 2.48 14.28 -35.06
CA ASP A 344 3.67 14.90 -35.61
C ASP A 344 4.84 15.00 -34.61
N ASP A 345 4.58 14.70 -33.34
CA ASP A 345 5.58 14.85 -32.26
C ASP A 345 6.56 13.68 -32.17
N TYR A 346 6.24 12.54 -32.78
CA TYR A 346 6.99 11.27 -32.63
C TYR A 346 7.10 10.51 -33.95
N ALA A 347 8.06 9.59 -33.99
CA ALA A 347 8.17 8.63 -35.09
C ALA A 347 7.22 7.46 -34.88
N TRP A 348 6.13 7.43 -35.61
CA TRP A 348 5.10 6.40 -35.54
C TRP A 348 5.27 5.30 -36.61
N SER A 349 4.90 4.08 -36.26
CA SER A 349 4.78 2.99 -37.20
C SER A 349 3.59 2.12 -36.87
N PHE A 350 2.74 1.83 -37.88
CA PHE A 350 1.57 0.99 -37.71
C PHE A 350 1.98 -0.46 -37.39
N ALA A 351 1.51 -1.00 -36.25
CA ALA A 351 1.79 -2.34 -35.78
C ALA A 351 0.67 -3.35 -36.09
N GLY A 352 -0.33 -2.93 -36.85
CA GLY A 352 -1.47 -3.72 -37.29
C GLY A 352 -2.69 -3.59 -36.39
N ASN A 353 -3.83 -4.12 -36.85
CA ASN A 353 -5.02 -4.26 -36.05
C ASN A 353 -4.90 -5.48 -35.15
N ARG A 354 -5.34 -5.37 -33.91
CA ARG A 354 -5.23 -6.44 -32.90
C ARG A 354 -6.53 -6.60 -32.14
N ARG A 355 -6.88 -7.86 -31.86
CA ARG A 355 -7.96 -8.20 -30.91
C ARG A 355 -7.34 -8.52 -29.56
N PHE A 356 -7.82 -7.82 -28.54
CA PHE A 356 -7.42 -8.07 -27.15
C PHE A 356 -8.57 -8.67 -26.36
N LYS A 357 -8.27 -9.64 -25.49
CA LYS A 357 -9.27 -10.26 -24.62
C LYS A 357 -9.89 -9.20 -23.70
N GLY A 358 -11.21 -9.05 -23.74
CA GLY A 358 -11.96 -8.06 -22.94
C GLY A 358 -12.04 -6.66 -23.57
N VAL A 359 -11.57 -6.48 -24.81
CA VAL A 359 -11.78 -5.29 -25.62
C VAL A 359 -12.60 -5.74 -26.86
N GLY A 360 -13.81 -5.19 -27.03
CA GLY A 360 -14.81 -5.72 -27.95
C GLY A 360 -14.41 -5.72 -29.43
N ASP A 361 -13.69 -4.68 -29.88
CA ASP A 361 -13.36 -4.44 -31.29
C ASP A 361 -11.88 -4.64 -31.59
N GLU A 362 -11.54 -4.75 -32.87
CA GLU A 362 -10.15 -4.67 -33.32
C GLU A 362 -9.60 -3.26 -33.09
N VAL A 363 -8.43 -3.21 -32.44
CA VAL A 363 -7.77 -1.97 -32.11
C VAL A 363 -6.57 -1.75 -33.03
N PRO A 364 -6.50 -0.62 -33.73
CA PRO A 364 -5.30 -0.20 -34.41
C PRO A 364 -4.19 0.11 -33.40
N VAL A 365 -3.07 -0.54 -33.57
CA VAL A 365 -1.90 -0.39 -32.66
C VAL A 365 -0.77 0.29 -33.40
N TYR A 366 -0.16 1.27 -32.74
CA TYR A 366 0.97 2.03 -33.27
C TYR A 366 2.17 1.84 -32.36
N ARG A 367 3.36 1.62 -32.94
CA ARG A 367 4.61 1.70 -32.22
C ARG A 367 5.11 3.12 -32.29
N VAL A 368 5.57 3.64 -31.16
CA VAL A 368 6.10 5.00 -31.02
C VAL A 368 7.58 4.97 -30.65
N ARG A 369 8.32 5.96 -31.17
CA ARG A 369 9.72 6.25 -30.83
C ARG A 369 9.89 7.76 -30.75
N PRO A 370 10.89 8.26 -29.99
CA PRO A 370 11.25 9.66 -30.09
C PRO A 370 11.46 10.08 -31.56
N ALA A 371 11.06 11.28 -31.91
CA ALA A 371 11.42 11.84 -33.21
C ALA A 371 12.94 11.92 -33.25
N GLY A 372 13.57 11.34 -34.29
CA GLY A 372 15.00 11.49 -34.49
C GLY A 372 15.36 12.98 -34.66
N PRO A 373 16.63 13.38 -34.47
CA PRO A 373 17.04 14.74 -34.80
C PRO A 373 16.58 15.05 -36.21
N ALA A 374 15.82 16.14 -36.38
CA ALA A 374 15.37 16.56 -37.68
C ALA A 374 16.60 16.58 -38.62
N GLU A 375 16.63 15.73 -39.66
CA GLU A 375 17.61 15.84 -40.70
C GLU A 375 17.51 17.28 -41.22
N ALA A 376 18.53 18.09 -40.93
CA ALA A 376 18.65 19.41 -41.52
C ALA A 376 18.65 19.19 -43.04
N THR A 377 17.53 19.48 -43.66
CA THR A 377 17.40 19.49 -45.12
C THR A 377 18.43 20.46 -45.63
N PRO A 378 19.29 20.06 -46.59
CA PRO A 378 20.37 20.88 -47.16
C PRO A 378 19.84 22.11 -47.94
#